data_eed415d1798a07b0810b9925cceaf291
#
_entry.id   eed415d1798a07b0810b9925cceaf291
#
_cell.length_a   1.000
_cell.length_b   1.000
_cell.length_c   1.000
_cell.angle_alpha   90.00
_cell.angle_beta   90.00
_cell.angle_gamma   90.00
#
_symmetry.space_group_name_H-M   'P 1'
#
loop_
_entity.id
_entity.type
_entity.pdbx_description
1 polymer ?
#
loop_
_entity_poly.entity_id
_entity_poly.type
_entity_poly.pdbx_seq_one_letter_code
_entity_poly.pdbx_strand_id
1 'polypeptide(L)'
;SPTGQFDFDEMMIAVQNTNKSFNVTSHQTTQTLFAGESTTITWDVADTNLAPINTDFVNILISEDGGITFPTTIASNVPNNGSFSSIVPNLTTTEARIKIEAVDNIFYNINKTNLTIEGAKFIMSLVENPLKTCAPNDAVYQFEYNTYQSFNEETTFSIANLPDGTTAVFSPETATLDGTMVNLT
;
A
#
# COMPACT_ATOMS: atom_id res chain seq x y z
N SER A 1 25.87 -3.92 -50.44
CA SER A 1 26.03 -3.02 -49.31
C SER A 1 24.68 -2.93 -48.58
N PRO A 2 24.53 -3.34 -47.35
CA PRO A 2 23.27 -3.13 -46.66
C PRO A 2 23.15 -1.65 -46.33
N THR A 3 22.20 -0.98 -46.97
CA THR A 3 21.77 0.35 -46.58
C THR A 3 21.16 0.21 -45.21
N GLY A 4 21.88 0.65 -44.18
CA GLY A 4 21.33 0.75 -42.85
C GLY A 4 20.07 1.62 -42.88
N GLN A 5 18.95 1.00 -42.59
CA GLN A 5 17.70 1.70 -42.42
C GLN A 5 17.75 2.34 -41.02
N PHE A 6 17.74 3.66 -40.95
CA PHE A 6 17.60 4.38 -39.70
C PHE A 6 16.14 4.71 -39.54
N ASP A 7 15.55 4.25 -38.46
CA ASP A 7 14.22 4.66 -38.02
C ASP A 7 14.40 5.79 -37.00
N PHE A 8 13.64 6.87 -37.15
CA PHE A 8 13.64 7.99 -36.22
C PHE A 8 12.26 8.03 -35.57
N ASP A 9 12.24 7.94 -34.25
CA ASP A 9 11.06 8.21 -33.46
C ASP A 9 11.21 9.59 -32.83
N GLU A 10 10.24 10.47 -33.07
CA GLU A 10 10.21 11.85 -32.54
C GLU A 10 9.11 11.93 -31.47
N MET A 11 9.49 12.25 -30.24
CA MET A 11 8.57 12.55 -29.16
C MET A 11 8.60 14.04 -28.83
N MET A 12 7.44 14.69 -28.88
CA MET A 12 7.32 16.08 -28.47
C MET A 12 7.12 16.15 -26.93
N ILE A 13 8.03 16.80 -26.23
CA ILE A 13 7.92 17.05 -24.79
C ILE A 13 7.65 18.54 -24.57
N ALA A 14 6.53 18.85 -23.91
CA ALA A 14 6.24 20.21 -23.45
C ALA A 14 6.67 20.35 -21.99
N VAL A 15 7.54 21.30 -21.70
CA VAL A 15 7.99 21.60 -20.33
C VAL A 15 7.21 22.79 -19.79
N GLN A 16 6.49 22.58 -18.70
CA GLN A 16 5.74 23.64 -18.00
C GLN A 16 6.43 23.96 -16.67
N ASN A 17 6.70 25.24 -16.43
CA ASN A 17 7.22 25.69 -15.15
C ASN A 17 6.07 26.05 -14.20
N THR A 18 5.86 25.25 -13.15
CA THR A 18 4.88 25.52 -12.09
C THR A 18 5.47 26.35 -10.94
N ASN A 19 6.79 26.64 -10.95
CA ASN A 19 7.54 27.18 -9.81
C ASN A 19 7.43 26.33 -8.51
N LYS A 20 6.99 25.09 -8.63
CA LYS A 20 6.81 24.11 -7.55
C LYS A 20 7.49 22.80 -7.95
N SER A 21 7.77 21.95 -6.97
CA SER A 21 8.38 20.65 -7.22
C SER A 21 7.42 19.54 -6.81
N PHE A 22 7.15 18.62 -7.71
CA PHE A 22 6.44 17.39 -7.38
C PHE A 22 7.34 16.51 -6.51
N ASN A 23 6.97 16.32 -5.25
CA ASN A 23 7.82 15.62 -4.27
C ASN A 23 7.00 14.72 -3.36
N VAL A 24 7.50 13.53 -3.07
CA VAL A 24 7.04 12.74 -1.92
C VAL A 24 7.38 13.51 -0.65
N THR A 25 6.41 13.71 0.24
CA THR A 25 6.57 14.49 1.48
C THR A 25 6.52 13.64 2.74
N SER A 26 5.90 12.45 2.70
CA SER A 26 5.97 11.45 3.78
C SER A 26 7.23 10.59 3.65
N HIS A 27 7.54 9.83 4.71
CA HIS A 27 8.60 8.82 4.70
C HIS A 27 9.99 9.39 4.30
N GLN A 28 10.29 10.60 4.75
CA GLN A 28 11.52 11.32 4.41
C GLN A 28 12.68 11.07 5.39
N THR A 29 12.42 10.35 6.48
CA THR A 29 13.39 9.93 7.48
C THR A 29 13.39 8.41 7.60
N THR A 30 14.52 7.85 8.05
CA THR A 30 14.59 6.41 8.34
C THR A 30 13.57 6.04 9.39
N GLN A 31 12.74 5.04 9.10
CA GLN A 31 11.72 4.50 10.00
C GLN A 31 11.43 3.05 9.64
N THR A 32 10.85 2.33 10.58
CA THR A 32 10.36 0.97 10.37
C THR A 32 8.85 0.99 10.14
N LEU A 33 8.40 0.30 9.11
CA LEU A 33 7.00 0.02 8.80
C LEU A 33 6.76 -1.47 9.03
N PHE A 34 5.61 -1.82 9.56
CA PHE A 34 5.23 -3.21 9.79
C PHE A 34 4.20 -3.65 8.75
N ALA A 35 4.44 -4.78 8.13
CA ALA A 35 3.52 -5.35 7.14
C ALA A 35 2.11 -5.54 7.73
N GLY A 36 1.10 -5.18 6.94
CA GLY A 36 -0.30 -5.22 7.37
C GLY A 36 -0.79 -3.99 8.14
N GLU A 37 0.10 -3.10 8.58
CA GLU A 37 -0.31 -1.85 9.22
C GLU A 37 -0.71 -0.77 8.21
N SER A 38 -1.58 0.13 8.64
CA SER A 38 -1.99 1.27 7.83
C SER A 38 -0.92 2.35 7.84
N THR A 39 -0.62 2.92 6.67
CA THR A 39 0.27 4.07 6.52
C THR A 39 -0.34 5.10 5.58
N THR A 40 0.02 6.38 5.76
CA THR A 40 -0.40 7.45 4.86
C THR A 40 0.77 7.98 4.07
N ILE A 41 0.68 7.89 2.77
CA ILE A 41 1.67 8.38 1.81
C ILE A 41 1.22 9.75 1.33
N THR A 42 2.10 10.75 1.44
CA THR A 42 1.79 12.12 1.02
C THR A 42 2.82 12.66 0.04
N TRP A 43 2.36 13.59 -0.82
CA TRP A 43 3.22 14.26 -1.82
C TRP A 43 2.73 15.69 -2.09
N ASP A 44 3.65 16.55 -2.55
CA ASP A 44 3.28 17.84 -3.11
C ASP A 44 2.87 17.65 -4.57
N VAL A 45 1.65 17.98 -4.88
CA VAL A 45 1.08 17.86 -6.23
C VAL A 45 1.72 18.86 -7.21
N ALA A 46 2.23 19.99 -6.71
CA ALA A 46 2.91 21.02 -7.50
C ALA A 46 2.09 21.55 -8.68
N ASP A 47 0.76 21.62 -8.55
CA ASP A 47 -0.19 22.02 -9.59
C ASP A 47 -0.17 21.13 -10.85
N THR A 48 0.44 19.94 -10.77
CA THR A 48 0.53 19.01 -11.92
C THR A 48 -0.83 18.43 -12.33
N ASN A 49 -1.81 18.47 -11.45
CA ASN A 49 -3.21 18.10 -11.71
C ASN A 49 -4.03 19.20 -12.40
N LEU A 50 -3.44 20.38 -12.63
CA LEU A 50 -4.10 21.51 -13.29
C LEU A 50 -3.60 21.68 -14.73
N ALA A 51 -4.37 22.45 -15.52
CA ALA A 51 -3.95 22.83 -16.87
C ALA A 51 -2.65 23.67 -16.84
N PRO A 52 -1.74 23.47 -17.79
CA PRO A 52 -1.84 22.61 -18.97
C PRO A 52 -1.33 21.18 -18.78
N ILE A 53 -0.85 20.79 -17.58
CA ILE A 53 -0.25 19.47 -17.30
C ILE A 53 -1.32 18.39 -17.25
N ASN A 54 -2.43 18.63 -16.51
CA ASN A 54 -3.63 17.78 -16.43
C ASN A 54 -3.34 16.33 -16.05
N THR A 55 -2.43 16.08 -15.11
CA THR A 55 -2.15 14.74 -14.58
C THR A 55 -3.09 14.47 -13.40
N ASP A 56 -4.23 13.85 -13.68
CA ASP A 56 -5.29 13.60 -12.69
C ASP A 56 -4.98 12.43 -11.77
N PHE A 57 -4.13 11.49 -12.20
CA PHE A 57 -3.85 10.26 -11.49
C PHE A 57 -2.35 9.99 -11.38
N VAL A 58 -1.99 9.27 -10.31
CA VAL A 58 -0.64 8.75 -10.05
C VAL A 58 -0.68 7.27 -9.69
N ASN A 59 0.43 6.57 -9.89
CA ASN A 59 0.67 5.25 -9.33
C ASN A 59 1.63 5.38 -8.14
N ILE A 60 1.46 4.51 -7.16
CA ILE A 60 2.32 4.42 -5.98
C ILE A 60 2.98 3.06 -6.00
N LEU A 61 4.30 3.04 -6.05
CA LEU A 61 5.11 1.83 -6.14
C LEU A 61 6.10 1.79 -4.98
N ILE A 62 6.59 0.58 -4.68
CA ILE A 62 7.62 0.38 -3.69
C ILE A 62 8.77 -0.45 -4.26
N SER A 63 9.96 -0.05 -3.89
CA SER A 63 11.24 -0.72 -4.16
C SER A 63 11.66 -1.45 -2.90
N GLU A 64 12.40 -2.55 -3.07
CA GLU A 64 13.04 -3.31 -2.00
C GLU A 64 14.58 -3.20 -2.04
N ASP A 65 15.12 -2.50 -3.04
CA ASP A 65 16.54 -2.46 -3.42
C ASP A 65 17.13 -1.03 -3.46
N GLY A 66 16.65 -0.15 -2.60
CA GLY A 66 17.14 1.22 -2.49
C GLY A 66 16.66 2.16 -3.59
N GLY A 67 15.65 1.75 -4.38
CA GLY A 67 15.08 2.57 -5.45
C GLY A 67 15.67 2.27 -6.84
N ILE A 68 16.33 1.13 -7.02
CA ILE A 68 16.86 0.68 -8.31
C ILE A 68 15.73 0.12 -9.16
N THR A 69 14.89 -0.75 -8.58
CA THR A 69 13.70 -1.28 -9.24
C THR A 69 12.44 -1.06 -8.38
N PHE A 70 11.27 -1.07 -9.02
CA PHE A 70 9.97 -0.88 -8.37
C PHE A 70 8.98 -1.96 -8.80
N PRO A 71 9.20 -3.23 -8.38
CA PRO A 71 8.39 -4.36 -8.83
C PRO A 71 7.00 -4.41 -8.20
N THR A 72 6.82 -3.80 -7.03
CA THR A 72 5.58 -3.89 -6.27
C THR A 72 4.76 -2.60 -6.41
N THR A 73 3.54 -2.72 -6.90
CA THR A 73 2.57 -1.62 -6.95
C THR A 73 1.72 -1.62 -5.70
N ILE A 74 1.77 -0.53 -4.93
CA ILE A 74 0.92 -0.30 -3.76
C ILE A 74 -0.49 0.08 -4.20
N ALA A 75 -0.58 1.02 -5.15
CA ALA A 75 -1.86 1.46 -5.71
C ALA A 75 -1.67 2.03 -7.11
N SER A 76 -2.67 1.83 -7.97
CA SER A 76 -2.71 2.36 -9.33
C SER A 76 -3.87 3.33 -9.50
N ASN A 77 -3.70 4.33 -10.38
CA ASN A 77 -4.73 5.31 -10.70
C ASN A 77 -5.31 6.02 -9.45
N VAL A 78 -4.45 6.36 -8.51
CA VAL A 78 -4.82 7.16 -7.33
C VAL A 78 -5.02 8.61 -7.77
N PRO A 79 -6.09 9.30 -7.32
CA PRO A 79 -6.24 10.72 -7.59
C PRO A 79 -5.02 11.53 -7.17
N ASN A 80 -4.51 12.39 -8.04
CA ASN A 80 -3.36 13.25 -7.77
C ASN A 80 -3.75 14.44 -6.88
N ASN A 81 -4.11 14.13 -5.62
CA ASN A 81 -4.61 15.09 -4.63
C ASN A 81 -3.67 15.30 -3.42
N GLY A 82 -2.49 14.66 -3.44
CA GLY A 82 -1.44 14.84 -2.43
C GLY A 82 -1.46 13.85 -1.28
N SER A 83 -2.40 12.89 -1.21
CA SER A 83 -2.46 11.92 -0.09
C SER A 83 -3.14 10.62 -0.49
N PHE A 84 -2.64 9.51 0.06
CA PHE A 84 -3.25 8.19 -0.07
C PHE A 84 -2.98 7.36 1.19
N SER A 85 -4.04 6.74 1.74
CA SER A 85 -3.90 5.77 2.83
C SER A 85 -3.83 4.36 2.26
N SER A 86 -2.81 3.63 2.68
CA SER A 86 -2.53 2.27 2.21
C SER A 86 -2.23 1.33 3.38
N ILE A 87 -2.27 0.04 3.08
CA ILE A 87 -1.70 -0.99 3.95
C ILE A 87 -0.27 -1.26 3.48
N VAL A 88 0.67 -1.37 4.43
CA VAL A 88 2.05 -1.73 4.15
C VAL A 88 2.09 -3.15 3.58
N PRO A 89 2.64 -3.35 2.36
CA PRO A 89 2.72 -4.68 1.77
C PRO A 89 3.62 -5.61 2.59
N ASN A 90 3.36 -6.91 2.50
CA ASN A 90 4.14 -7.90 3.25
C ASN A 90 5.49 -8.18 2.57
N LEU A 91 6.44 -7.32 2.85
CA LEU A 91 7.82 -7.35 2.37
C LEU A 91 8.77 -7.39 3.57
N THR A 92 10.00 -7.83 3.35
CA THR A 92 11.07 -7.79 4.36
C THR A 92 12.31 -7.19 3.72
N THR A 93 12.60 -5.93 4.05
CA THR A 93 13.76 -5.21 3.52
C THR A 93 14.16 -4.06 4.44
N THR A 94 15.43 -3.68 4.39
CA THR A 94 15.97 -2.46 5.04
C THR A 94 16.20 -1.32 4.06
N GLU A 95 15.87 -1.52 2.78
CA GLU A 95 16.16 -0.61 1.69
C GLU A 95 14.91 -0.22 0.88
N ALA A 96 13.73 -0.24 1.54
CA ALA A 96 12.50 0.15 0.85
C ALA A 96 12.51 1.63 0.45
N ARG A 97 11.97 1.90 -0.75
CA ARG A 97 11.72 3.26 -1.27
C ARG A 97 10.34 3.34 -1.88
N ILE A 98 9.68 4.46 -1.66
CA ILE A 98 8.35 4.73 -2.22
C ILE A 98 8.51 5.68 -3.39
N LYS A 99 7.98 5.29 -4.56
CA LYS A 99 7.89 6.11 -5.76
C LYS A 99 6.44 6.48 -6.03
N ILE A 100 6.21 7.75 -6.35
CA ILE A 100 4.95 8.25 -6.90
C ILE A 100 5.25 8.69 -8.33
N GLU A 101 4.57 8.08 -9.29
CA GLU A 101 4.74 8.37 -10.71
C GLU A 101 3.42 8.79 -11.35
N ALA A 102 3.51 9.72 -12.26
CA ALA A 102 2.38 10.22 -13.04
C ALA A 102 1.80 9.12 -13.94
N VAL A 103 0.48 9.07 -14.06
CA VAL A 103 -0.21 8.30 -15.09
C VAL A 103 -0.30 9.18 -16.34
N ASP A 104 -0.03 8.60 -17.51
CA ASP A 104 -0.03 9.27 -18.81
C ASP A 104 0.91 10.50 -18.91
N ASN A 105 1.94 10.53 -18.04
CA ASN A 105 2.98 11.55 -18.05
C ASN A 105 4.33 10.96 -17.62
N ILE A 106 5.43 11.76 -17.73
CA ILE A 106 6.80 11.25 -17.57
C ILE A 106 7.45 11.58 -16.22
N PHE A 107 6.79 12.36 -15.35
CA PHE A 107 7.39 12.76 -14.07
C PHE A 107 7.08 11.79 -12.95
N TYR A 108 8.01 11.70 -12.02
CA TYR A 108 7.88 10.92 -10.79
C TYR A 108 8.77 11.53 -9.68
N ASN A 109 8.56 11.07 -8.46
CA ASN A 109 9.45 11.35 -7.36
C ASN A 109 9.54 10.16 -6.40
N ILE A 110 10.69 10.03 -5.72
CA ILE A 110 10.98 8.95 -4.78
C ILE A 110 11.33 9.59 -3.43
N ASN A 111 10.89 9.02 -2.32
CA ASN A 111 11.29 9.47 -0.99
C ASN A 111 12.81 9.40 -0.81
N LYS A 112 13.37 10.23 0.08
CA LYS A 112 14.83 10.47 0.13
C LYS A 112 15.62 9.40 0.87
N THR A 113 15.01 8.68 1.80
CA THR A 113 15.72 7.75 2.69
C THR A 113 15.20 6.33 2.56
N ASN A 114 16.06 5.36 2.83
CA ASN A 114 15.62 3.97 2.95
C ASN A 114 14.74 3.79 4.17
N LEU A 115 13.72 2.97 4.01
CA LEU A 115 12.80 2.54 5.05
C LEU A 115 13.08 1.06 5.34
N THR A 116 12.85 0.65 6.57
CA THR A 116 12.81 -0.76 6.92
C THR A 116 11.35 -1.23 6.84
N ILE A 117 11.09 -2.35 6.19
CA ILE A 117 9.81 -3.05 6.28
C ILE A 117 10.05 -4.37 6.97
N GLU A 118 9.34 -4.58 8.07
CA GLU A 118 9.31 -5.85 8.79
C GLU A 118 8.08 -6.65 8.34
N GLY A 119 8.34 -7.76 7.64
CA GLY A 119 7.33 -8.67 7.16
C GLY A 119 6.65 -9.42 8.31
N ALA A 120 5.33 -9.56 8.21
CA ALA A 120 4.55 -10.35 9.14
C ALA A 120 4.65 -11.84 8.79
N LYS A 121 4.64 -12.70 9.80
CA LYS A 121 4.50 -14.15 9.63
C LYS A 121 3.06 -14.55 9.29
N PHE A 122 2.10 -13.80 9.79
CA PHE A 122 0.69 -13.92 9.43
C PHE A 122 0.01 -12.54 9.47
N ILE A 123 -1.10 -12.42 8.75
CA ILE A 123 -1.95 -11.22 8.74
C ILE A 123 -3.41 -11.69 8.83
N MET A 124 -4.20 -11.00 9.64
CA MET A 124 -5.66 -11.13 9.63
C MET A 124 -6.27 -9.98 8.84
N SER A 125 -6.93 -10.30 7.74
CA SER A 125 -7.60 -9.33 6.89
C SER A 125 -9.11 -9.38 7.08
N LEU A 126 -9.76 -8.25 7.35
CA LEU A 126 -11.22 -8.18 7.44
C LEU A 126 -11.82 -8.41 6.04
N VAL A 127 -12.63 -9.45 5.88
CA VAL A 127 -13.27 -9.80 4.60
C VAL A 127 -14.60 -9.09 4.46
N GLU A 128 -15.40 -9.11 5.53
CA GLU A 128 -16.70 -8.44 5.55
C GLU A 128 -16.85 -7.57 6.80
N ASN A 129 -17.34 -6.35 6.61
CA ASN A 129 -17.72 -5.47 7.70
C ASN A 129 -19.20 -5.75 8.00
N PRO A 130 -19.58 -6.10 9.23
CA PRO A 130 -20.95 -6.42 9.54
C PRO A 130 -21.86 -5.21 9.30
N LEU A 131 -23.00 -5.45 8.72
CA LEU A 131 -24.10 -4.49 8.74
C LEU A 131 -24.46 -4.21 10.20
N LYS A 132 -24.86 -2.97 10.50
CA LYS A 132 -25.35 -2.61 11.84
C LYS A 132 -26.41 -3.60 12.27
N THR A 133 -26.14 -4.35 13.32
CA THR A 133 -27.13 -5.23 13.96
C THR A 133 -27.66 -4.56 15.22
N CYS A 134 -28.93 -4.82 15.54
CA CYS A 134 -29.54 -4.41 16.80
C CYS A 134 -29.82 -5.65 17.65
N ALA A 135 -29.67 -5.53 18.95
CA ALA A 135 -30.04 -6.60 19.87
C ALA A 135 -31.46 -7.11 19.55
N PRO A 136 -31.72 -8.42 19.59
CA PRO A 136 -30.88 -9.47 20.18
C PRO A 136 -29.92 -10.18 19.20
N ASN A 137 -29.70 -9.63 18.00
CA ASN A 137 -28.87 -10.28 16.99
C ASN A 137 -27.38 -10.00 17.25
N ASP A 138 -26.55 -11.02 17.07
CA ASP A 138 -25.10 -10.89 17.18
C ASP A 138 -24.51 -10.23 15.93
N ALA A 139 -23.42 -9.50 16.12
CA ALA A 139 -22.61 -8.98 15.03
C ALA A 139 -21.54 -10.04 14.66
N VAL A 140 -21.44 -10.38 13.38
CA VAL A 140 -20.43 -11.34 12.90
C VAL A 140 -19.44 -10.59 12.04
N TYR A 141 -18.16 -10.64 12.42
CA TYR A 141 -17.03 -10.15 11.63
C TYR A 141 -16.29 -11.35 11.05
N GLN A 142 -16.02 -11.32 9.76
CA GLN A 142 -15.27 -12.38 9.10
C GLN A 142 -13.89 -11.90 8.73
N PHE A 143 -12.86 -12.64 9.15
CA PHE A 143 -11.48 -12.41 8.85
C PHE A 143 -10.91 -13.57 8.05
N GLU A 144 -9.97 -13.28 7.16
CA GLU A 144 -9.11 -14.27 6.52
C GLU A 144 -7.75 -14.25 7.21
N TYR A 145 -7.31 -15.41 7.71
CA TYR A 145 -5.99 -15.62 8.28
C TYR A 145 -5.04 -16.09 7.20
N ASN A 146 -4.08 -15.24 6.83
CA ASN A 146 -3.10 -15.51 5.79
C ASN A 146 -1.71 -15.67 6.39
N THR A 147 -1.01 -16.75 6.07
CA THR A 147 0.34 -17.03 6.54
C THR A 147 1.39 -16.69 5.49
N TYR A 148 2.58 -16.32 5.95
CA TYR A 148 3.71 -15.93 5.11
C TYR A 148 4.99 -16.59 5.61
N GLN A 149 6.04 -16.60 4.78
CA GLN A 149 7.37 -17.10 5.14
C GLN A 149 7.35 -18.57 5.67
N SER A 150 6.46 -19.39 5.11
CA SER A 150 6.27 -20.80 5.55
C SER A 150 5.89 -20.94 7.04
N PHE A 151 5.24 -19.93 7.60
CA PHE A 151 4.75 -19.99 8.97
C PHE A 151 3.64 -21.06 9.08
N ASN A 152 3.81 -22.00 10.01
CA ASN A 152 2.93 -23.15 10.21
C ASN A 152 2.68 -23.48 11.68
N GLU A 153 2.96 -22.51 12.57
CA GLU A 153 2.68 -22.67 14.00
C GLU A 153 1.19 -22.36 14.27
N GLU A 154 0.65 -23.02 15.30
CA GLU A 154 -0.72 -22.75 15.74
C GLU A 154 -0.83 -21.33 16.30
N THR A 155 -1.72 -20.54 15.72
CA THR A 155 -2.03 -19.20 16.18
C THR A 155 -3.36 -19.19 16.90
N THR A 156 -3.38 -18.72 18.16
CA THR A 156 -4.60 -18.55 18.97
C THR A 156 -5.12 -17.12 18.83
N PHE A 157 -6.41 -16.98 18.59
CA PHE A 157 -7.07 -15.67 18.47
C PHE A 157 -7.65 -15.24 19.82
N SER A 158 -7.45 -13.96 20.16
CA SER A 158 -8.01 -13.36 21.36
C SER A 158 -8.40 -11.91 21.11
N ILE A 159 -9.32 -11.40 21.90
CA ILE A 159 -9.74 -9.98 21.87
C ILE A 159 -9.66 -9.41 23.28
N ALA A 160 -9.25 -8.16 23.37
CA ALA A 160 -9.14 -7.43 24.63
C ALA A 160 -9.98 -6.14 24.56
N ASN A 161 -10.26 -5.55 25.74
CA ASN A 161 -10.94 -4.26 25.87
C ASN A 161 -12.36 -4.24 25.27
N LEU A 162 -13.11 -5.31 25.43
CA LEU A 162 -14.52 -5.35 25.09
C LEU A 162 -15.30 -4.37 25.98
N PRO A 163 -16.34 -3.70 25.48
CA PRO A 163 -17.26 -2.93 26.28
C PRO A 163 -17.94 -3.76 27.36
N ASP A 164 -18.31 -3.16 28.49
CA ASP A 164 -19.01 -3.85 29.57
C ASP A 164 -20.30 -4.50 29.07
N GLY A 165 -20.49 -5.78 29.44
CA GLY A 165 -21.68 -6.55 29.07
C GLY A 165 -21.65 -7.13 27.65
N THR A 166 -20.52 -7.03 26.94
CA THR A 166 -20.32 -7.71 25.66
C THR A 166 -19.47 -8.98 25.83
N THR A 167 -19.72 -9.97 24.99
CA THR A 167 -18.92 -11.19 24.84
C THR A 167 -18.46 -11.31 23.40
N ALA A 168 -17.34 -11.97 23.17
CA ALA A 168 -16.87 -12.26 21.83
C ALA A 168 -16.22 -13.64 21.76
N VAL A 169 -16.49 -14.35 20.67
CA VAL A 169 -16.01 -15.71 20.43
C VAL A 169 -15.44 -15.81 19.03
N PHE A 170 -14.23 -16.36 18.91
CA PHE A 170 -13.64 -16.72 17.63
C PHE A 170 -14.02 -18.15 17.23
N SER A 171 -14.32 -18.32 15.95
CA SER A 171 -14.59 -19.62 15.35
C SER A 171 -13.92 -19.74 13.97
N PRO A 172 -12.86 -20.56 13.85
CA PRO A 172 -12.17 -21.30 14.91
C PRO A 172 -11.41 -20.41 15.91
N GLU A 173 -11.11 -20.91 17.10
CA GLU A 173 -10.29 -20.22 18.11
C GLU A 173 -8.80 -20.22 17.75
N THR A 174 -8.37 -21.18 16.95
CA THR A 174 -6.98 -21.29 16.47
C THR A 174 -6.93 -21.58 14.97
N ALA A 175 -5.83 -21.21 14.34
CA ALA A 175 -5.54 -21.57 12.96
C ALA A 175 -4.05 -21.88 12.74
N THR A 176 -3.79 -22.74 11.77
CA THR A 176 -2.44 -23.08 11.27
C THR A 176 -2.34 -22.94 9.75
N LEU A 177 -3.48 -23.06 9.07
CA LEU A 177 -3.51 -23.13 7.61
C LEU A 177 -3.76 -21.75 7.01
N ASP A 178 -3.01 -21.46 5.96
CA ASP A 178 -3.21 -20.29 5.10
C ASP A 178 -4.63 -20.27 4.54
N GLY A 179 -5.22 -19.06 4.44
CA GLY A 179 -6.58 -18.87 3.94
C GLY A 179 -7.68 -19.32 4.90
N THR A 180 -7.37 -19.58 6.18
CA THR A 180 -8.40 -19.96 7.15
C THR A 180 -9.35 -18.81 7.42
N MET A 181 -10.66 -19.05 7.22
CA MET A 181 -11.71 -18.08 7.55
C MET A 181 -12.04 -18.15 9.04
N VAL A 182 -11.98 -17.01 9.71
CA VAL A 182 -12.20 -16.87 11.15
C VAL A 182 -13.36 -15.91 11.38
N ASN A 183 -14.39 -16.37 12.07
CA ASN A 183 -15.53 -15.54 12.47
C ASN A 183 -15.36 -15.06 13.91
N LEU A 184 -15.62 -13.79 14.15
CA LEU A 184 -15.77 -13.19 15.47
C LEU A 184 -17.23 -12.82 15.66
N THR A 185 -17.86 -13.40 16.66
CA THR A 185 -19.29 -13.21 17.01
C THR A 185 -19.42 -12.61 18.38
#